data_be83d84373cf9c6623d4d572d4794ddf
#
_entry.id   be83d84373cf9c6623d4d572d4794ddf
#
_cell.length_a   1.000
_cell.length_b   1.000
_cell.length_c   1.000
_cell.angle_alpha   90.00
_cell.angle_beta   90.00
_cell.angle_gamma   90.00
#
_symmetry.space_group_name_H-M   'P 1'
#
loop_
_entity.id
_entity.type
_entity.pdbx_description
1 polymer ?
#
loop_
_entity_poly.entity_id
_entity_poly.type
_entity_poly.pdbx_seq_one_letter_code
_entity_poly.pdbx_strand_id
1 'polypeptide(L)'
;DVPVFAGCDRPMGRALVTAEHVHGETGLNGPDLPDPSMPLQDRHGVDYIIDTLRREPAGTITLCPLGPLTNIATAFEKAPDIIPRVQEIILMGGAYFAVGNITPAAEFNIYVDPQAADIVFKSGVPITVMPLDVTHQALVTRARNDAFRALGTPVGTAVAQMTDFFERFDKAKYGSEGAPLHDPCVTAYLIRPDLFSGRHINVEVETGSELTLGMTVADWWGVTDRPTNALFIGHVDADGFFDLLTDRLARL
;
A
#
# COMPACT_ATOMS: atom_id res chain seq x y z
N ASP A 1 13.64 -18.24 -1.38
CA ASP A 1 13.80 -17.45 -0.14
C ASP A 1 13.94 -15.98 -0.50
N VAL A 2 13.10 -15.13 0.10
CA VAL A 2 13.13 -13.68 -0.12
C VAL A 2 13.75 -13.03 1.11
N PRO A 3 14.85 -12.26 0.99
CA PRO A 3 15.49 -11.64 2.14
C PRO A 3 14.60 -10.54 2.74
N VAL A 4 14.52 -10.49 4.07
CA VAL A 4 13.73 -9.50 4.82
C VAL A 4 14.69 -8.63 5.64
N PHE A 5 14.49 -7.31 5.57
CA PHE A 5 15.32 -6.30 6.22
C PHE A 5 14.45 -5.43 7.15
N ALA A 6 14.95 -5.16 8.35
CA ALA A 6 14.33 -4.17 9.22
C ALA A 6 14.47 -2.77 8.64
N GLY A 7 13.40 -2.00 8.64
CA GLY A 7 13.37 -0.59 8.21
C GLY A 7 13.29 0.39 9.38
N CYS A 8 12.82 1.61 9.09
CA CYS A 8 12.57 2.63 10.11
C CYS A 8 11.48 2.18 11.07
N ASP A 9 11.70 2.36 12.36
CA ASP A 9 10.80 1.96 13.44
C ASP A 9 9.79 3.07 13.83
N ARG A 10 9.90 4.25 13.22
CA ARG A 10 9.06 5.43 13.49
C ARG A 10 9.03 6.38 12.30
N PRO A 11 8.01 7.25 12.21
CA PRO A 11 7.92 8.29 11.19
C PRO A 11 9.01 9.36 11.37
N MET A 12 9.27 10.14 10.31
CA MET A 12 10.35 11.14 10.26
C MET A 12 10.14 12.30 11.25
N GLY A 13 8.92 12.79 11.37
CA GLY A 13 8.66 14.06 12.05
C GLY A 13 7.58 14.06 13.14
N ARG A 14 7.03 12.89 13.51
CA ARG A 14 5.93 12.83 14.48
C ARG A 14 5.97 11.58 15.37
N ALA A 15 5.06 11.51 16.34
CA ALA A 15 4.89 10.31 17.14
C ALA A 15 4.32 9.14 16.30
N LEU A 16 4.77 7.92 16.60
CA LEU A 16 4.28 6.71 15.97
C LEU A 16 2.78 6.52 16.25
N VAL A 17 2.04 6.18 15.21
CA VAL A 17 0.64 5.73 15.26
C VAL A 17 0.59 4.32 14.71
N THR A 18 -0.08 3.42 15.42
CA THR A 18 -0.17 2.00 15.10
C THR A 18 -1.61 1.57 14.87
N ALA A 19 -1.83 0.36 14.36
CA ALA A 19 -3.15 -0.14 13.95
C ALA A 19 -3.50 -1.51 14.57
N GLU A 20 -3.05 -1.79 15.79
CA GLU A 20 -3.37 -3.04 16.50
C GLU A 20 -4.88 -3.28 16.64
N HIS A 21 -5.66 -2.20 16.72
CA HIS A 21 -7.13 -2.27 16.78
C HIS A 21 -7.76 -2.84 15.49
N VAL A 22 -7.03 -2.81 14.35
CA VAL A 22 -7.46 -3.38 13.06
C VAL A 22 -6.81 -4.75 12.85
N HIS A 23 -5.48 -4.83 12.95
CA HIS A 23 -4.69 -5.99 12.56
C HIS A 23 -4.38 -6.96 13.70
N GLY A 24 -4.79 -6.61 14.95
CA GLY A 24 -4.46 -7.37 16.15
C GLY A 24 -3.04 -7.12 16.65
N GLU A 25 -2.69 -7.70 17.80
CA GLU A 25 -1.41 -7.45 18.47
C GLU A 25 -0.19 -7.87 17.66
N THR A 26 -0.32 -8.91 16.82
CA THR A 26 0.78 -9.43 16.00
C THR A 26 0.79 -8.85 14.58
N GLY A 27 -0.27 -8.12 14.18
CA GLY A 27 -0.47 -7.66 12.81
C GLY A 27 -0.95 -8.75 11.83
N LEU A 28 -0.95 -10.01 12.24
CA LEU A 28 -1.30 -11.20 11.43
C LEU A 28 -2.31 -12.09 12.14
N ASN A 29 -3.18 -11.52 12.96
CA ASN A 29 -4.18 -12.29 13.70
C ASN A 29 -5.14 -13.01 12.73
N GLY A 30 -5.52 -14.23 13.12
CA GLY A 30 -6.42 -15.11 12.37
C GLY A 30 -5.83 -16.51 12.22
N PRO A 31 -4.86 -16.75 11.32
CA PRO A 31 -4.23 -18.04 11.15
C PRO A 31 -3.20 -18.35 12.24
N ASP A 32 -2.98 -19.63 12.49
CA ASP A 32 -1.81 -20.14 13.20
C ASP A 32 -0.67 -20.32 12.17
N LEU A 33 0.26 -19.37 12.14
CA LEU A 33 1.37 -19.37 11.20
C LEU A 33 2.62 -19.98 11.87
N PRO A 34 3.42 -20.77 11.12
CA PRO A 34 4.68 -21.28 11.64
C PRO A 34 5.67 -20.12 11.89
N ASP A 35 6.59 -20.35 12.82
CA ASP A 35 7.70 -19.42 13.03
C ASP A 35 8.50 -19.20 11.74
N PRO A 36 9.02 -17.98 11.51
CA PRO A 36 9.82 -17.68 10.34
C PRO A 36 11.06 -18.58 10.26
N SER A 37 11.27 -19.23 9.12
CA SER A 37 12.46 -20.06 8.88
C SER A 37 13.71 -19.25 8.52
N MET A 38 13.54 -17.97 8.16
CA MET A 38 14.64 -17.07 7.80
C MET A 38 14.80 -15.96 8.84
N PRO A 39 16.02 -15.65 9.28
CA PRO A 39 16.29 -14.50 10.13
C PRO A 39 16.17 -13.20 9.32
N LEU A 40 15.92 -12.10 10.03
CA LEU A 40 16.14 -10.78 9.47
C LEU A 40 17.60 -10.62 9.04
N GLN A 41 17.81 -9.92 7.92
CA GLN A 41 19.14 -9.57 7.48
C GLN A 41 19.73 -8.47 8.39
N ASP A 42 21.05 -8.48 8.59
CA ASP A 42 21.74 -7.53 9.48
C ASP A 42 21.71 -6.09 8.97
N ARG A 43 21.52 -5.91 7.66
CA ARG A 43 21.51 -4.61 7.01
C ARG A 43 20.19 -3.89 7.21
N HIS A 44 20.22 -2.58 7.42
CA HIS A 44 19.02 -1.77 7.48
C HIS A 44 18.35 -1.67 6.10
N GLY A 45 17.00 -1.76 6.04
CA GLY A 45 16.21 -1.76 4.80
C GLY A 45 16.45 -0.53 3.92
N VAL A 46 16.61 0.65 4.50
CA VAL A 46 16.95 1.89 3.78
C VAL A 46 18.28 1.76 3.02
N ASP A 47 19.31 1.23 3.68
CA ASP A 47 20.62 1.07 3.06
C ASP A 47 20.58 -0.02 1.96
N TYR A 48 19.76 -1.05 2.16
CA TYR A 48 19.53 -2.07 1.13
C TYR A 48 18.85 -1.48 -0.12
N ILE A 49 17.84 -0.60 0.05
CA ILE A 49 17.19 0.11 -1.05
C ILE A 49 18.21 0.94 -1.82
N ILE A 50 19.01 1.76 -1.12
CA ILE A 50 20.02 2.63 -1.73
C ILE A 50 21.01 1.83 -2.57
N ASP A 51 21.59 0.78 -1.99
CA ASP A 51 22.61 0.00 -2.67
C ASP A 51 22.04 -0.85 -3.81
N THR A 52 20.81 -1.34 -3.67
CA THR A 52 20.13 -2.06 -4.76
C THR A 52 19.93 -1.13 -5.95
N LEU A 53 19.39 0.07 -5.73
CA LEU A 53 19.18 1.05 -6.79
C LEU A 53 20.51 1.53 -7.44
N ARG A 54 21.61 1.57 -6.68
CA ARG A 54 22.93 1.89 -7.23
C ARG A 54 23.54 0.75 -8.04
N ARG A 55 23.33 -0.50 -7.59
CA ARG A 55 23.90 -1.69 -8.21
C ARG A 55 23.18 -2.09 -9.50
N GLU A 56 21.85 -2.11 -9.48
CA GLU A 56 21.05 -2.54 -10.61
C GLU A 56 21.03 -1.45 -11.72
N PRO A 57 20.79 -1.78 -12.99
CA PRO A 57 20.63 -0.79 -14.04
C PRO A 57 19.53 0.23 -13.71
N ALA A 58 19.76 1.49 -14.01
CA ALA A 58 18.76 2.54 -13.76
C ALA A 58 17.46 2.25 -14.54
N GLY A 59 16.31 2.53 -13.91
CA GLY A 59 15.00 2.32 -14.51
C GLY A 59 14.56 0.85 -14.61
N THR A 60 15.11 -0.03 -13.76
CA THR A 60 14.73 -1.47 -13.73
C THR A 60 14.09 -1.92 -12.41
N ILE A 61 14.08 -1.06 -11.40
CA ILE A 61 13.51 -1.38 -10.08
C ILE A 61 12.24 -0.56 -9.86
N THR A 62 11.14 -1.26 -9.65
CA THR A 62 9.87 -0.69 -9.16
C THR A 62 9.81 -0.81 -7.64
N LEU A 63 9.46 0.27 -6.95
CA LEU A 63 9.23 0.27 -5.51
C LEU A 63 7.73 0.13 -5.23
N CYS A 64 7.37 -0.83 -4.38
CA CYS A 64 5.97 -1.13 -4.03
C CYS A 64 5.70 -0.95 -2.54
N PRO A 65 5.61 0.29 -2.03
CA PRO A 65 5.31 0.52 -0.61
C PRO A 65 3.85 0.17 -0.29
N LEU A 66 3.68 -0.71 0.71
CA LEU A 66 2.40 -1.20 1.23
C LEU A 66 2.12 -0.66 2.64
N GLY A 67 2.92 0.27 3.10
CA GLY A 67 2.83 0.94 4.40
C GLY A 67 3.34 2.37 4.30
N PRO A 68 3.60 3.04 5.45
CA PRO A 68 4.13 4.40 5.46
C PRO A 68 5.41 4.55 4.63
N LEU A 69 5.55 5.69 3.97
CA LEU A 69 6.62 5.94 2.99
C LEU A 69 7.98 6.29 3.61
N THR A 70 8.13 6.17 4.92
CA THR A 70 9.31 6.56 5.70
C THR A 70 10.62 5.99 5.16
N ASN A 71 10.65 4.69 4.81
CA ASN A 71 11.87 4.06 4.29
C ASN A 71 12.31 4.64 2.95
N ILE A 72 11.36 4.91 2.04
CA ILE A 72 11.65 5.45 0.71
C ILE A 72 12.08 6.90 0.82
N ALA A 73 11.36 7.72 1.59
CA ALA A 73 11.73 9.11 1.82
C ALA A 73 13.11 9.23 2.47
N THR A 74 13.40 8.42 3.48
CA THR A 74 14.72 8.38 4.13
C THR A 74 15.81 7.98 3.15
N ALA A 75 15.55 7.01 2.25
CA ALA A 75 16.50 6.62 1.22
C ALA A 75 16.78 7.77 0.24
N PHE A 76 15.74 8.50 -0.18
CA PHE A 76 15.85 9.64 -1.09
C PHE A 76 16.59 10.83 -0.45
N GLU A 77 16.36 11.12 0.85
CA GLU A 77 17.11 12.16 1.55
C GLU A 77 18.59 11.78 1.77
N LYS A 78 18.86 10.51 2.16
CA LYS A 78 20.23 10.02 2.34
C LYS A 78 21.04 9.94 1.05
N ALA A 79 20.39 9.66 -0.07
CA ALA A 79 21.04 9.39 -1.35
C ALA A 79 20.20 9.92 -2.53
N PRO A 80 20.13 11.23 -2.76
CA PRO A 80 19.34 11.80 -3.85
C PRO A 80 19.73 11.30 -5.25
N ASP A 81 20.94 10.77 -5.40
CA ASP A 81 21.43 10.16 -6.64
C ASP A 81 20.66 8.91 -7.08
N ILE A 82 19.92 8.27 -6.17
CA ILE A 82 19.11 7.09 -6.52
C ILE A 82 17.74 7.44 -7.11
N ILE A 83 17.23 8.65 -6.88
CA ILE A 83 15.89 9.07 -7.32
C ILE A 83 15.70 8.83 -8.84
N PRO A 84 16.59 9.32 -9.73
CA PRO A 84 16.45 9.10 -11.19
C PRO A 84 16.71 7.65 -11.63
N ARG A 85 17.05 6.76 -10.70
CA ARG A 85 17.30 5.34 -10.97
C ARG A 85 16.09 4.46 -10.72
N VAL A 86 15.08 4.97 -9.99
CA VAL A 86 13.82 4.27 -9.75
C VAL A 86 13.02 4.24 -11.06
N GLN A 87 12.49 3.08 -11.43
CA GLN A 87 11.62 2.94 -12.60
C GLN A 87 10.28 3.62 -12.34
N GLU A 88 9.64 3.27 -11.25
CA GLU A 88 8.36 3.82 -10.78
C GLU A 88 8.11 3.43 -9.32
N ILE A 89 7.16 4.11 -8.71
CA ILE A 89 6.61 3.76 -7.40
C ILE A 89 5.13 3.41 -7.58
N ILE A 90 4.71 2.24 -7.12
CA ILE A 90 3.30 1.85 -7.07
C ILE A 90 2.95 1.69 -5.60
N LEU A 91 2.21 2.61 -5.04
CA LEU A 91 1.93 2.65 -3.60
C LEU A 91 0.47 2.36 -3.27
N MET A 92 0.23 1.73 -2.12
CA MET A 92 -1.08 1.74 -1.47
C MET A 92 -1.12 2.88 -0.45
N GLY A 93 -2.07 3.78 -0.62
CA GLY A 93 -2.28 4.91 0.30
C GLY A 93 -3.12 6.04 -0.28
N GLY A 94 -3.62 6.88 0.60
CA GLY A 94 -4.41 8.03 0.24
C GLY A 94 -5.90 7.76 0.02
N ALA A 95 -6.65 8.86 -0.07
CA ALA A 95 -8.09 8.87 -0.32
C ALA A 95 -8.49 10.22 -0.91
N TYR A 96 -9.51 10.25 -1.79
CA TYR A 96 -10.02 11.50 -2.36
C TYR A 96 -11.55 11.56 -2.32
N PHE A 97 -12.27 10.72 -3.09
CA PHE A 97 -13.73 10.61 -2.97
C PHE A 97 -14.13 9.72 -1.80
N ALA A 98 -13.33 8.69 -1.50
CA ALA A 98 -13.45 7.95 -0.25
C ALA A 98 -13.03 8.85 0.91
N VAL A 99 -13.72 8.73 2.03
CA VAL A 99 -13.29 9.37 3.29
C VAL A 99 -12.07 8.65 3.86
N GLY A 100 -11.32 9.32 4.73
CA GLY A 100 -10.19 8.70 5.41
C GLY A 100 -10.60 7.53 6.32
N ASN A 101 -9.66 6.63 6.59
CA ASN A 101 -9.89 5.47 7.46
C ASN A 101 -9.27 5.63 8.87
N ILE A 102 -8.26 6.50 9.03
CA ILE A 102 -7.65 6.80 10.35
C ILE A 102 -8.13 8.14 10.92
N THR A 103 -8.31 9.14 10.06
CA THR A 103 -9.01 10.39 10.36
C THR A 103 -10.10 10.60 9.30
N PRO A 104 -11.06 11.53 9.49
CA PRO A 104 -12.03 11.83 8.43
C PRO A 104 -11.42 12.26 7.10
N ALA A 105 -10.18 12.78 7.11
CA ALA A 105 -9.51 13.35 5.95
C ALA A 105 -8.39 12.46 5.38
N ALA A 106 -7.85 11.52 6.16
CA ALA A 106 -6.61 10.85 5.80
C ALA A 106 -6.70 9.31 5.85
N GLU A 107 -6.01 8.68 4.88
CA GLU A 107 -5.71 7.25 4.88
C GLU A 107 -4.48 6.98 5.75
N PHE A 108 -4.44 5.80 6.38
CA PHE A 108 -3.48 5.42 7.42
C PHE A 108 -2.01 5.55 6.98
N ASN A 109 -1.63 4.99 5.84
CA ASN A 109 -0.24 4.97 5.37
C ASN A 109 0.32 6.38 5.16
N ILE A 110 -0.52 7.29 4.66
CA ILE A 110 -0.14 8.70 4.48
C ILE A 110 -0.15 9.43 5.82
N TYR A 111 -1.15 9.17 6.68
CA TYR A 111 -1.28 9.83 7.97
C TYR A 111 -0.15 9.50 8.95
N VAL A 112 0.37 8.28 8.93
CA VAL A 112 1.46 7.87 9.83
C VAL A 112 2.72 8.69 9.58
N ASP A 113 3.06 8.99 8.32
CA ASP A 113 4.22 9.82 7.99
C ASP A 113 3.92 10.75 6.78
N PRO A 114 3.16 11.84 7.00
CA PRO A 114 2.80 12.76 5.91
C PRO A 114 4.01 13.47 5.32
N GLN A 115 5.06 13.72 6.10
CA GLN A 115 6.31 14.33 5.64
C GLN A 115 7.03 13.40 4.66
N ALA A 116 7.13 12.12 4.99
CA ALA A 116 7.70 11.13 4.09
C ALA A 116 6.88 11.01 2.79
N ALA A 117 5.56 11.02 2.90
CA ALA A 117 4.69 11.00 1.73
C ALA A 117 4.90 12.24 0.84
N ASP A 118 4.97 13.44 1.41
CA ASP A 118 5.23 14.69 0.69
C ASP A 118 6.57 14.64 -0.08
N ILE A 119 7.64 14.14 0.55
CA ILE A 119 8.94 13.95 -0.09
C ILE A 119 8.82 13.02 -1.31
N VAL A 120 8.12 11.90 -1.17
CA VAL A 120 7.96 10.92 -2.25
C VAL A 120 7.14 11.49 -3.39
N PHE A 121 5.99 12.13 -3.12
CA PHE A 121 5.15 12.74 -4.16
C PHE A 121 5.84 13.87 -4.92
N LYS A 122 6.80 14.56 -4.29
CA LYS A 122 7.62 15.64 -4.89
C LYS A 122 8.91 15.16 -5.54
N SER A 123 9.23 13.87 -5.48
CA SER A 123 10.50 13.31 -5.94
C SER A 123 10.72 13.39 -7.46
N GLY A 124 9.64 13.49 -8.24
CA GLY A 124 9.69 13.43 -9.70
C GLY A 124 9.76 12.00 -10.27
N VAL A 125 9.79 10.97 -9.44
CA VAL A 125 9.64 9.57 -9.87
C VAL A 125 8.20 9.35 -10.35
N PRO A 126 7.94 8.59 -11.43
CA PRO A 126 6.59 8.20 -11.81
C PRO A 126 5.89 7.46 -10.66
N ILE A 127 4.69 7.92 -10.28
CA ILE A 127 3.93 7.34 -9.15
C ILE A 127 2.58 6.85 -9.64
N THR A 128 2.23 5.61 -9.26
CA THR A 128 0.87 5.08 -9.33
C THR A 128 0.34 4.90 -7.91
N VAL A 129 -0.83 5.46 -7.63
CA VAL A 129 -1.46 5.46 -6.31
C VAL A 129 -2.66 4.52 -6.32
N MET A 130 -2.70 3.57 -5.37
CA MET A 130 -3.86 2.73 -5.05
C MET A 130 -4.55 3.29 -3.79
N PRO A 131 -5.45 4.30 -3.93
CA PRO A 131 -6.10 4.92 -2.80
C PRO A 131 -7.27 4.08 -2.28
N LEU A 132 -7.89 4.50 -1.17
CA LEU A 132 -9.12 3.89 -0.66
C LEU A 132 -10.24 3.90 -1.72
N ASP A 133 -10.24 4.87 -2.62
CA ASP A 133 -11.20 4.99 -3.74
C ASP A 133 -11.25 3.75 -4.62
N VAL A 134 -10.14 3.08 -4.83
CA VAL A 134 -10.06 1.83 -5.60
C VAL A 134 -10.09 0.60 -4.71
N THR A 135 -9.37 0.61 -3.58
CA THR A 135 -9.24 -0.59 -2.74
C THR A 135 -10.57 -0.98 -2.08
N HIS A 136 -11.44 -0.01 -1.79
CA HIS A 136 -12.79 -0.25 -1.31
C HIS A 136 -13.74 -0.87 -2.37
N GLN A 137 -13.31 -1.01 -3.62
CA GLN A 137 -14.03 -1.77 -4.64
C GLN A 137 -13.60 -3.25 -4.65
N ALA A 138 -12.41 -3.57 -4.13
CA ALA A 138 -11.86 -4.92 -4.06
C ALA A 138 -12.30 -5.63 -2.75
N LEU A 139 -13.59 -5.86 -2.58
CA LEU A 139 -14.16 -6.45 -1.36
C LEU A 139 -14.06 -7.98 -1.36
N VAL A 140 -13.52 -8.55 -0.29
CA VAL A 140 -13.57 -9.99 0.00
C VAL A 140 -14.96 -10.32 0.51
N THR A 141 -15.88 -10.59 -0.41
CA THR A 141 -17.19 -11.13 -0.07
C THR A 141 -17.05 -12.56 0.48
N ARG A 142 -18.11 -13.06 1.14
CA ARG A 142 -18.12 -14.44 1.62
C ARG A 142 -17.80 -15.45 0.52
N ALA A 143 -18.38 -15.28 -0.68
CA ALA A 143 -18.13 -16.17 -1.80
C ALA A 143 -16.65 -16.18 -2.24
N ARG A 144 -16.00 -15.01 -2.28
CA ARG A 144 -14.58 -14.88 -2.60
C ARG A 144 -13.68 -15.49 -1.52
N ASN A 145 -14.04 -15.32 -0.25
CA ASN A 145 -13.31 -15.95 0.86
C ASN A 145 -13.47 -17.48 0.87
N ASP A 146 -14.66 -17.97 0.54
CA ASP A 146 -14.91 -19.42 0.39
C ASP A 146 -14.11 -20.01 -0.80
N ALA A 147 -13.89 -19.24 -1.87
CA ALA A 147 -13.01 -19.64 -2.97
C ALA A 147 -11.55 -19.82 -2.52
N PHE A 148 -11.02 -18.93 -1.65
CA PHE A 148 -9.69 -19.11 -1.06
C PHE A 148 -9.59 -20.40 -0.22
N ARG A 149 -10.62 -20.70 0.61
CA ARG A 149 -10.67 -21.96 1.37
C ARG A 149 -10.74 -23.18 0.47
N ALA A 150 -11.47 -23.08 -0.64
CA ALA A 150 -11.66 -24.17 -1.58
C ALA A 150 -10.37 -24.57 -2.33
N LEU A 151 -9.30 -23.75 -2.26
CA LEU A 151 -7.97 -24.12 -2.77
C LEU A 151 -7.41 -25.35 -2.05
N GLY A 152 -7.80 -25.58 -0.78
CA GLY A 152 -7.34 -26.71 0.01
C GLY A 152 -5.85 -26.69 0.36
N THR A 153 -5.16 -25.56 0.13
CA THR A 153 -3.74 -25.37 0.44
C THR A 153 -3.57 -24.66 1.80
N PRO A 154 -2.43 -24.81 2.48
CA PRO A 154 -2.14 -24.05 3.71
C PRO A 154 -2.23 -22.54 3.49
N VAL A 155 -1.75 -22.04 2.34
CA VAL A 155 -1.78 -20.62 1.99
C VAL A 155 -3.21 -20.13 1.80
N GLY A 156 -4.04 -20.85 1.04
CA GLY A 156 -5.46 -20.51 0.86
C GLY A 156 -6.22 -20.48 2.18
N THR A 157 -5.93 -21.43 3.07
CA THR A 157 -6.52 -21.45 4.43
C THR A 157 -6.08 -20.25 5.26
N ALA A 158 -4.78 -19.93 5.28
CA ALA A 158 -4.24 -18.79 6.02
C ALA A 158 -4.81 -17.46 5.52
N VAL A 159 -4.87 -17.25 4.21
CA VAL A 159 -5.47 -16.05 3.60
C VAL A 159 -6.94 -15.92 4.01
N ALA A 160 -7.71 -17.00 3.93
CA ALA A 160 -9.11 -16.98 4.32
C ALA A 160 -9.31 -16.66 5.81
N GLN A 161 -8.45 -17.16 6.69
CA GLN A 161 -8.51 -16.88 8.12
C GLN A 161 -8.12 -15.43 8.45
N MET A 162 -7.11 -14.86 7.78
CA MET A 162 -6.77 -13.44 7.91
C MET A 162 -7.93 -12.55 7.46
N THR A 163 -8.54 -12.84 6.33
CA THR A 163 -9.67 -12.05 5.82
C THR A 163 -10.92 -12.16 6.72
N ASP A 164 -11.20 -13.31 7.31
CA ASP A 164 -12.26 -13.45 8.34
C ASP A 164 -11.99 -12.58 9.58
N PHE A 165 -10.73 -12.44 9.95
CA PHE A 165 -10.37 -11.60 11.09
C PHE A 165 -10.59 -10.12 10.80
N PHE A 166 -10.18 -9.63 9.63
CA PHE A 166 -10.35 -8.22 9.23
C PHE A 166 -11.80 -7.86 8.95
N GLU A 167 -12.58 -8.75 8.35
CA GLU A 167 -13.99 -8.51 8.04
C GLU A 167 -14.79 -8.05 9.25
N ARG A 168 -14.45 -8.52 10.45
CA ARG A 168 -15.13 -8.12 11.68
C ARG A 168 -15.06 -6.61 11.95
N PHE A 169 -13.89 -6.03 11.72
CA PHE A 169 -13.68 -4.59 11.88
C PHE A 169 -14.44 -3.79 10.81
N ASP A 170 -14.31 -4.19 9.55
CA ASP A 170 -14.90 -3.46 8.43
C ASP A 170 -16.42 -3.51 8.42
N LYS A 171 -17.02 -4.65 8.75
CA LYS A 171 -18.47 -4.76 8.93
C LYS A 171 -19.00 -3.89 10.06
N ALA A 172 -18.29 -3.86 11.19
CA ALA A 172 -18.68 -3.05 12.34
C ALA A 172 -18.55 -1.53 12.06
N LYS A 173 -17.51 -1.14 11.30
CA LYS A 173 -17.20 0.27 11.03
C LYS A 173 -17.94 0.82 9.82
N TYR A 174 -18.01 0.08 8.73
CA TYR A 174 -18.50 0.57 7.43
C TYR A 174 -19.81 -0.07 6.98
N GLY A 175 -20.25 -1.16 7.62
CA GLY A 175 -21.43 -1.92 7.16
C GLY A 175 -21.23 -2.57 5.78
N SER A 176 -19.98 -2.82 5.37
CA SER A 176 -19.61 -3.35 4.05
C SER A 176 -19.99 -4.83 3.91
N GLU A 177 -20.20 -5.29 2.69
CA GLU A 177 -20.48 -6.71 2.38
C GLU A 177 -19.24 -7.61 2.50
N GLY A 178 -18.05 -7.03 2.73
CA GLY A 178 -16.77 -7.73 2.88
C GLY A 178 -15.67 -6.76 3.25
N ALA A 179 -14.49 -7.29 3.62
CA ALA A 179 -13.30 -6.49 3.90
C ALA A 179 -12.60 -6.07 2.60
N PRO A 180 -12.15 -4.81 2.46
CA PRO A 180 -11.37 -4.41 1.31
C PRO A 180 -9.96 -5.03 1.36
N LEU A 181 -9.47 -5.51 0.21
CA LEU A 181 -8.08 -5.90 0.03
C LEU A 181 -7.28 -4.72 -0.52
N HIS A 182 -6.53 -4.08 0.35
CA HIS A 182 -5.77 -2.88 0.01
C HIS A 182 -4.48 -3.22 -0.75
N ASP A 183 -3.53 -3.85 -0.10
CA ASP A 183 -2.17 -4.08 -0.57
C ASP A 183 -2.06 -4.98 -1.80
N PRO A 184 -2.87 -6.05 -1.93
CA PRO A 184 -2.84 -6.88 -3.13
C PRO A 184 -3.17 -6.14 -4.43
N CYS A 185 -3.85 -4.98 -4.37
CA CYS A 185 -4.09 -4.14 -5.54
C CYS A 185 -2.77 -3.68 -6.20
N VAL A 186 -1.74 -3.39 -5.41
CA VAL A 186 -0.41 -2.98 -5.92
C VAL A 186 0.24 -4.10 -6.73
N THR A 187 0.26 -5.31 -6.18
CA THR A 187 0.87 -6.46 -6.87
C THR A 187 0.03 -6.94 -8.04
N ALA A 188 -1.29 -6.85 -7.96
CA ALA A 188 -2.18 -7.17 -9.08
C ALA A 188 -1.98 -6.19 -10.24
N TYR A 189 -1.80 -4.90 -9.96
CA TYR A 189 -1.51 -3.90 -11.00
C TYR A 189 -0.20 -4.18 -11.75
N LEU A 190 0.85 -4.62 -11.06
CA LEU A 190 2.12 -5.03 -11.70
C LEU A 190 1.93 -6.19 -12.68
N ILE A 191 1.01 -7.12 -12.39
CA ILE A 191 0.79 -8.33 -13.19
C ILE A 191 -0.24 -8.07 -14.31
N ARG A 192 -1.30 -7.34 -14.00
CA ARG A 192 -2.46 -7.08 -14.85
C ARG A 192 -2.93 -5.62 -14.70
N PRO A 193 -2.15 -4.66 -15.22
CA PRO A 193 -2.53 -3.24 -15.14
C PRO A 193 -3.86 -2.92 -15.84
N ASP A 194 -4.25 -3.74 -16.81
CA ASP A 194 -5.51 -3.63 -17.54
C ASP A 194 -6.78 -3.81 -16.68
N LEU A 195 -6.65 -4.42 -15.48
CA LEU A 195 -7.75 -4.51 -14.51
C LEU A 195 -8.06 -3.17 -13.82
N PHE A 196 -7.18 -2.19 -13.95
CA PHE A 196 -7.26 -0.92 -13.23
C PHE A 196 -7.36 0.26 -14.18
N SER A 197 -8.04 1.31 -13.76
CA SER A 197 -8.05 2.56 -14.50
C SER A 197 -8.05 3.77 -13.56
N GLY A 198 -7.44 4.87 -14.04
CA GLY A 198 -7.26 6.08 -13.25
C GLY A 198 -6.96 7.30 -14.11
N ARG A 199 -6.52 8.36 -13.48
CA ARG A 199 -6.17 9.63 -14.13
C ARG A 199 -4.79 10.10 -13.68
N HIS A 200 -4.03 10.65 -14.64
CA HIS A 200 -2.83 11.42 -14.31
C HIS A 200 -3.27 12.79 -13.80
N ILE A 201 -2.99 13.07 -12.53
CA ILE A 201 -3.38 14.30 -11.84
C ILE A 201 -2.26 14.82 -10.94
N ASN A 202 -2.41 16.04 -10.44
CA ASN A 202 -1.60 16.52 -9.33
C ASN A 202 -2.14 15.95 -8.02
N VAL A 203 -1.23 15.46 -7.18
CA VAL A 203 -1.51 15.01 -5.81
C VAL A 203 -0.52 15.66 -4.87
N GLU A 204 -1.02 16.39 -3.88
CA GLU A 204 -0.24 16.97 -2.78
C GLU A 204 -0.62 16.30 -1.46
N VAL A 205 0.28 16.35 -0.49
CA VAL A 205 0.03 15.83 0.85
C VAL A 205 -0.08 16.99 1.85
N GLU A 206 -1.15 17.01 2.62
CA GLU A 206 -1.32 18.02 3.68
C GLU A 206 -0.44 17.67 4.88
N THR A 207 0.52 18.54 5.19
CA THR A 207 1.53 18.35 6.25
C THR A 207 1.46 19.36 7.39
N GLY A 208 0.62 20.38 7.28
CA GLY A 208 0.59 21.53 8.20
C GLY A 208 -0.65 21.64 9.08
N SER A 209 -1.81 21.30 8.56
CA SER A 209 -3.09 21.47 9.28
C SER A 209 -3.37 20.26 10.18
N GLU A 210 -3.58 20.52 11.49
CA GLU A 210 -3.98 19.47 12.43
C GLU A 210 -5.27 18.74 12.00
N LEU A 211 -6.23 19.46 11.39
CA LEU A 211 -7.53 18.91 11.00
C LEU A 211 -7.43 17.97 9.79
N THR A 212 -6.55 18.26 8.84
CA THR A 212 -6.44 17.56 7.56
C THR A 212 -5.06 16.91 7.33
N LEU A 213 -4.28 16.75 8.40
CA LEU A 213 -2.95 16.17 8.35
C LEU A 213 -2.98 14.78 7.67
N GLY A 214 -2.12 14.60 6.67
CA GLY A 214 -2.04 13.36 5.89
C GLY A 214 -3.14 13.21 4.82
N MET A 215 -3.97 14.23 4.59
CA MET A 215 -4.90 14.23 3.47
C MET A 215 -4.13 14.25 2.14
N THR A 216 -4.51 13.41 1.21
CA THR A 216 -4.10 13.50 -0.20
C THR A 216 -5.03 14.45 -0.92
N VAL A 217 -4.49 15.61 -1.31
CA VAL A 217 -5.21 16.65 -2.05
C VAL A 217 -5.02 16.37 -3.54
N ALA A 218 -5.98 15.66 -4.13
CA ALA A 218 -5.93 15.21 -5.52
C ALA A 218 -6.68 16.20 -6.42
N ASP A 219 -5.99 16.84 -7.37
CA ASP A 219 -6.61 17.77 -8.33
C ASP A 219 -7.29 16.99 -9.46
N TRP A 220 -8.38 16.33 -9.13
CA TRP A 220 -9.11 15.46 -10.06
C TRP A 220 -9.66 16.19 -11.28
N TRP A 221 -10.02 17.44 -11.13
CA TRP A 221 -10.63 18.25 -12.18
C TRP A 221 -9.66 19.17 -12.90
N GLY A 222 -8.37 19.23 -12.47
CA GLY A 222 -7.37 20.12 -13.05
C GLY A 222 -7.71 21.59 -12.84
N VAL A 223 -8.12 21.94 -11.60
CA VAL A 223 -8.50 23.32 -11.25
C VAL A 223 -7.32 24.17 -10.82
N THR A 224 -6.14 23.56 -10.69
CA THR A 224 -4.88 24.26 -10.38
C THR A 224 -3.88 24.15 -11.54
N ASP A 225 -2.90 25.06 -11.58
CA ASP A 225 -1.80 25.03 -12.56
C ASP A 225 -0.64 24.11 -12.14
N ARG A 226 -0.83 23.26 -11.11
CA ARG A 226 0.19 22.34 -10.62
C ARG A 226 0.44 21.22 -11.63
N PRO A 227 1.70 20.84 -11.89
CA PRO A 227 2.00 19.75 -12.79
C PRO A 227 1.45 18.41 -12.25
N THR A 228 1.00 17.55 -13.14
CA THR A 228 0.62 16.19 -12.79
C THR A 228 1.85 15.43 -12.30
N ASN A 229 1.72 14.70 -11.19
CA ASN A 229 2.81 13.93 -10.58
C ASN A 229 2.44 12.47 -10.26
N ALA A 230 1.17 12.07 -10.42
CA ALA A 230 0.73 10.72 -10.10
C ALA A 230 -0.38 10.22 -11.04
N LEU A 231 -0.36 8.92 -11.34
CA LEU A 231 -1.51 8.17 -11.84
C LEU A 231 -2.35 7.75 -10.62
N PHE A 232 -3.48 8.38 -10.42
CA PHE A 232 -4.40 8.11 -9.32
C PHE A 232 -5.47 7.12 -9.77
N ILE A 233 -5.46 5.90 -9.24
CA ILE A 233 -6.38 4.84 -9.65
C ILE A 233 -7.74 5.05 -9.00
N GLY A 234 -8.79 5.01 -9.80
CA GLY A 234 -10.17 5.24 -9.35
C GLY A 234 -11.11 4.06 -9.59
N HIS A 235 -10.66 3.04 -10.32
CA HIS A 235 -11.49 1.87 -10.64
C HIS A 235 -10.66 0.61 -10.77
N VAL A 236 -11.26 -0.53 -10.35
CA VAL A 236 -10.75 -1.88 -10.54
C VAL A 236 -11.86 -2.81 -11.05
N ASP A 237 -11.55 -3.67 -12.02
CA ASP A 237 -12.35 -4.87 -12.29
C ASP A 237 -12.16 -5.85 -11.13
N ALA A 238 -13.07 -5.79 -10.16
CA ALA A 238 -12.96 -6.57 -8.94
C ALA A 238 -13.04 -8.08 -9.20
N ASP A 239 -13.86 -8.54 -10.15
CA ASP A 239 -13.95 -9.97 -10.46
C ASP A 239 -12.66 -10.48 -11.10
N GLY A 240 -12.14 -9.77 -12.10
CA GLY A 240 -10.83 -10.09 -12.69
C GLY A 240 -9.67 -10.03 -11.69
N PHE A 241 -9.72 -9.11 -10.72
CA PHE A 241 -8.75 -9.03 -9.63
C PHE A 241 -8.79 -10.27 -8.73
N PHE A 242 -9.98 -10.72 -8.29
CA PHE A 242 -10.11 -11.90 -7.43
C PHE A 242 -9.82 -13.20 -8.18
N ASP A 243 -10.14 -13.29 -9.47
CA ASP A 243 -9.76 -14.41 -10.33
C ASP A 243 -8.23 -14.53 -10.42
N LEU A 244 -7.54 -13.40 -10.67
CA LEU A 244 -6.07 -13.35 -10.70
C LEU A 244 -5.47 -13.78 -9.36
N LEU A 245 -5.97 -13.24 -8.25
CA LEU A 245 -5.46 -13.53 -6.90
C LEU A 245 -5.65 -15.02 -6.56
N THR A 246 -6.83 -15.57 -6.82
CA THR A 246 -7.15 -16.99 -6.58
C THR A 246 -6.26 -17.90 -7.41
N ASP A 247 -6.06 -17.60 -8.72
CA ASP A 247 -5.15 -18.35 -9.60
C ASP A 247 -3.70 -18.34 -9.07
N ARG A 248 -3.22 -17.19 -8.58
CA ARG A 248 -1.86 -17.08 -8.05
C ARG A 248 -1.67 -17.82 -6.73
N LEU A 249 -2.63 -17.72 -5.82
CA LEU A 249 -2.61 -18.46 -4.55
C LEU A 249 -2.70 -19.97 -4.74
N ALA A 250 -3.39 -20.44 -5.79
CA ALA A 250 -3.49 -21.86 -6.11
C ALA A 250 -2.14 -22.49 -6.55
N ARG A 251 -1.13 -21.66 -6.86
CA ARG A 251 0.20 -22.12 -7.31
C ARG A 251 1.21 -22.23 -6.15
N LEU A 252 0.82 -21.82 -4.96
CA LEU A 252 1.62 -21.85 -3.73
C LEU A 252 1.19 -23.04 -2.84
#